data_0777cbf42f32f4dc21f04fa706f32611
#
_entry.id   0777cbf42f32f4dc21f04fa706f32611
#
_cell.length_a   1.000
_cell.length_b   1.000
_cell.length_c   1.000
_cell.angle_alpha   90.00
_cell.angle_beta   90.00
_cell.angle_gamma   90.00
#
_symmetry.space_group_name_H-M   'P 1'
#
loop_
_entity.id
_entity.type
_entity.pdbx_description
1 polymer ?
#
loop_
_entity_poly.entity_id
_entity_poly.type
_entity_poly.pdbx_seq_one_letter_code
_entity_poly.pdbx_strand_id
1 'polypeptide(L)'
;MIRSVFFGLSQIIVILEFTMIHLKKKVTIERGNIMEYKFEKYGNGYRQLDATGHTIAEITFEPLDENTVAANHTFVDPSLRGQGVAEMLLDHLADAMRKENKKIVAQCSYVVEQFNRKPDKYADVMTEQR
;
A
#
# COMPACT_ATOMS: atom_id res chain seq x y z
N MET A 1 -24.45 -33.82 -9.66
CA MET A 1 -23.87 -34.16 -8.50
C MET A 1 -24.14 -33.23 -7.35
N ILE A 2 -24.45 -33.84 -6.24
CA ILE A 2 -24.84 -33.05 -5.10
C ILE A 2 -23.77 -32.11 -4.67
N ARG A 3 -22.55 -32.55 -4.76
CA ARG A 3 -21.47 -31.72 -4.37
C ARG A 3 -21.39 -30.47 -5.15
N SER A 4 -21.78 -30.50 -6.40
CA SER A 4 -21.67 -29.29 -7.17
C SER A 4 -22.61 -28.21 -6.65
N VAL A 5 -23.76 -28.62 -6.11
CA VAL A 5 -24.66 -27.64 -5.52
C VAL A 5 -24.09 -27.12 -4.22
N PHE A 6 -23.69 -28.03 -3.33
CA PHE A 6 -23.07 -27.59 -2.12
C PHE A 6 -21.82 -26.85 -2.38
N PHE A 7 -21.03 -27.39 -3.27
CA PHE A 7 -19.79 -26.78 -3.58
C PHE A 7 -20.01 -25.42 -4.20
N GLY A 8 -21.12 -25.23 -4.89
CA GLY A 8 -21.42 -23.95 -5.44
C GLY A 8 -21.38 -22.85 -4.41
N LEU A 9 -22.05 -23.07 -3.30
CA LEU A 9 -22.06 -22.09 -2.24
C LEU A 9 -20.71 -21.93 -1.59
N SER A 10 -20.09 -23.06 -1.26
CA SER A 10 -18.78 -23.00 -0.63
C SER A 10 -17.76 -22.37 -1.52
N GLN A 11 -17.81 -22.69 -2.78
CA GLN A 11 -16.85 -22.14 -3.70
C GLN A 11 -17.04 -20.65 -3.93
N ILE A 12 -18.26 -20.21 -3.89
CA ILE A 12 -18.50 -18.78 -4.00
C ILE A 12 -17.87 -18.05 -2.85
N ILE A 13 -18.01 -18.56 -1.64
CA ILE A 13 -17.40 -17.94 -0.47
C ILE A 13 -15.89 -17.95 -0.58
N VAL A 14 -15.32 -19.07 -0.98
CA VAL A 14 -13.87 -19.17 -1.12
C VAL A 14 -13.36 -18.22 -2.18
N ILE A 15 -14.09 -18.12 -3.29
CA ILE A 15 -13.68 -17.21 -4.36
C ILE A 15 -13.69 -15.76 -3.89
N LEU A 16 -14.68 -15.38 -3.10
CA LEU A 16 -14.74 -14.04 -2.57
C LEU A 16 -13.54 -13.74 -1.68
N GLU A 17 -13.19 -14.67 -0.81
CA GLU A 17 -12.03 -14.49 0.04
C GLU A 17 -10.75 -14.43 -0.79
N PHE A 18 -10.64 -15.31 -1.74
CA PHE A 18 -9.47 -15.32 -2.60
C PHE A 18 -9.35 -14.02 -3.39
N THR A 19 -10.47 -13.51 -3.88
CA THR A 19 -10.47 -12.27 -4.64
C THR A 19 -9.98 -11.11 -3.79
N MET A 20 -10.40 -11.03 -2.54
CA MET A 20 -9.96 -9.97 -1.67
C MET A 20 -8.45 -10.04 -1.43
N ILE A 21 -7.95 -11.23 -1.19
CA ILE A 21 -6.52 -11.41 -1.00
C ILE A 21 -5.77 -11.07 -2.27
N HIS A 22 -6.29 -11.52 -3.39
CA HIS A 22 -5.65 -11.30 -4.68
C HIS A 22 -5.55 -9.82 -5.02
N LEU A 23 -6.58 -9.06 -4.73
CA LEU A 23 -6.58 -7.62 -5.00
C LEU A 23 -5.74 -6.86 -3.99
N LYS A 24 -5.37 -7.50 -2.90
CA LYS A 24 -4.53 -6.88 -1.88
C LYS A 24 -5.12 -5.58 -1.35
N LYS A 25 -6.43 -5.51 -1.29
CA LYS A 25 -7.10 -4.37 -0.71
C LYS A 25 -6.98 -4.43 0.79
N LYS A 26 -6.68 -3.30 1.39
CA LYS A 26 -6.68 -3.19 2.83
C LYS A 26 -7.93 -2.47 3.27
N VAL A 27 -8.59 -3.03 4.25
CA VAL A 27 -9.82 -2.48 4.78
C VAL A 27 -9.63 -2.28 6.27
N THR A 28 -9.95 -1.09 6.74
CA THR A 28 -9.85 -0.77 8.15
C THR A 28 -11.26 -0.59 8.69
N ILE A 29 -11.54 -1.25 9.82
CA ILE A 29 -12.84 -1.10 10.48
C ILE A 29 -12.63 -0.19 11.67
N GLU A 30 -13.38 0.90 11.70
CA GLU A 30 -13.29 1.84 12.79
C GLU A 30 -14.70 2.24 13.21
N ARG A 31 -15.02 2.09 14.48
CA ARG A 31 -16.33 2.43 15.02
C ARG A 31 -17.48 1.79 14.26
N GLY A 32 -17.27 0.56 13.79
CA GLY A 32 -18.30 -0.14 13.04
C GLY A 32 -18.37 0.23 11.57
N ASN A 33 -17.57 1.19 11.12
CA ASN A 33 -17.51 1.57 9.72
C ASN A 33 -16.32 0.92 9.05
N ILE A 34 -16.48 0.63 7.77
CA ILE A 34 -15.41 0.06 6.98
C ILE A 34 -14.84 1.14 6.10
N MET A 35 -13.53 1.39 6.25
CA MET A 35 -12.85 2.34 5.39
C MET A 35 -11.99 1.59 4.39
N GLU A 36 -12.18 1.89 3.12
CA GLU A 36 -11.38 1.31 2.06
C GLU A 36 -10.52 2.41 1.46
N TYR A 37 -9.21 2.17 1.42
CA TYR A 37 -8.29 3.15 0.86
C TYR A 37 -7.97 2.78 -0.58
N LYS A 38 -8.12 3.76 -1.47
CA LYS A 38 -7.82 3.60 -2.89
C LYS A 38 -6.78 4.63 -3.25
N PHE A 39 -5.54 4.21 -3.20
CA PHE A 39 -4.44 5.13 -3.52
C PHE A 39 -4.36 5.28 -5.04
N GLU A 40 -4.45 6.51 -5.48
CA GLU A 40 -4.33 6.80 -6.91
C GLU A 40 -2.94 7.32 -7.22
N LYS A 41 -2.45 7.00 -8.40
CA LYS A 41 -1.17 7.53 -8.84
C LYS A 41 -1.35 8.99 -9.22
N TYR A 42 -0.46 9.84 -8.73
CA TYR A 42 -0.50 11.25 -9.01
C TYR A 42 0.93 11.76 -9.14
N GLY A 43 1.36 12.05 -10.37
CA GLY A 43 2.74 12.41 -10.61
C GLY A 43 3.67 11.30 -10.13
N ASN A 44 4.70 11.67 -9.39
CA ASN A 44 5.62 10.71 -8.80
C ASN A 44 5.20 10.40 -7.38
N GLY A 45 4.02 9.83 -7.24
CA GLY A 45 3.51 9.49 -5.92
C GLY A 45 2.18 8.78 -5.99
N TYR A 46 1.66 8.49 -4.80
CA TYR A 46 0.35 7.89 -4.62
C TYR A 46 -0.37 8.66 -3.53
N ARG A 47 -1.63 8.89 -3.71
CA ARG A 47 -2.40 9.68 -2.75
C ARG A 47 -3.80 9.12 -2.54
N GLN A 48 -4.37 9.51 -1.41
CA GLN A 48 -5.76 9.24 -1.09
C GLN A 48 -6.46 10.58 -0.98
N LEU A 49 -7.58 10.71 -1.66
CA LEU A 49 -8.41 11.91 -1.58
C LEU A 49 -9.60 11.65 -0.68
N ASP A 50 -10.11 12.72 -0.06
CA ASP A 50 -11.38 12.63 0.65
C ASP A 50 -12.53 12.89 -0.32
N ALA A 51 -13.76 12.91 0.21
CA ALA A 51 -14.95 13.08 -0.61
C ALA A 51 -14.99 14.42 -1.32
N THR A 52 -14.27 15.43 -0.82
CA THR A 52 -14.24 16.76 -1.41
C THR A 52 -13.07 16.97 -2.37
N GLY A 53 -12.21 15.97 -2.52
CA GLY A 53 -11.09 16.05 -3.43
C GLY A 53 -9.80 16.53 -2.82
N HIS A 54 -9.75 16.66 -1.48
CA HIS A 54 -8.51 17.05 -0.80
C HIS A 54 -7.64 15.83 -0.54
N THR A 55 -6.32 16.02 -0.67
CA THR A 55 -5.37 14.96 -0.38
C THR A 55 -5.27 14.77 1.14
N ILE A 56 -5.61 13.59 1.61
CA ILE A 56 -5.55 13.29 3.04
C ILE A 56 -4.42 12.32 3.40
N ALA A 57 -3.78 11.74 2.40
CA ALA A 57 -2.60 10.91 2.62
C ALA A 57 -1.83 10.81 1.32
N GLU A 58 -0.52 10.77 1.42
CA GLU A 58 0.28 10.76 0.19
C GLU A 58 1.70 10.26 0.49
N ILE A 59 2.28 9.56 -0.49
CA ILE A 59 3.70 9.23 -0.48
C ILE A 59 4.25 9.64 -1.83
N THR A 60 5.40 10.32 -1.83
CA THR A 60 6.03 10.73 -3.08
C THR A 60 7.40 10.10 -3.21
N PHE A 61 7.86 10.00 -4.43
CA PHE A 61 9.18 9.47 -4.72
C PHE A 61 9.78 10.23 -5.88
N GLU A 62 11.09 10.11 -6.01
CA GLU A 62 11.83 10.74 -7.09
C GLU A 62 12.68 9.69 -7.78
N PRO A 63 12.60 9.57 -9.11
CA PRO A 63 13.48 8.64 -9.82
C PRO A 63 14.92 9.09 -9.69
N LEU A 64 15.80 8.18 -9.29
CA LEU A 64 17.23 8.46 -9.20
C LEU A 64 17.95 7.95 -10.44
N ASP A 65 17.53 6.79 -10.94
CA ASP A 65 18.05 6.23 -12.17
C ASP A 65 16.99 5.26 -12.71
N GLU A 66 17.33 4.46 -13.70
CA GLU A 66 16.37 3.58 -14.35
C GLU A 66 15.81 2.51 -13.41
N ASN A 67 16.54 2.19 -12.36
CA ASN A 67 16.21 1.07 -11.49
C ASN A 67 15.98 1.46 -10.03
N THR A 68 16.04 2.75 -9.71
CA THR A 68 16.00 3.19 -8.32
C THR A 68 15.17 4.45 -8.16
N VAL A 69 14.36 4.49 -7.13
CA VAL A 69 13.61 5.70 -6.76
C VAL A 69 13.92 6.03 -5.31
N ALA A 70 13.80 7.30 -4.95
CA ALA A 70 13.97 7.75 -3.58
C ALA A 70 12.59 8.12 -3.02
N ALA A 71 12.17 7.44 -1.96
CA ALA A 71 10.92 7.79 -1.27
C ALA A 71 11.24 8.98 -0.37
N ASN A 72 10.77 10.15 -0.77
CA ASN A 72 11.22 11.40 -0.16
C ASN A 72 10.21 12.12 0.71
N HIS A 73 8.94 11.72 0.70
CA HIS A 73 7.94 12.40 1.51
C HIS A 73 6.74 11.51 1.77
N THR A 74 6.26 11.53 3.01
CA THR A 74 5.04 10.82 3.38
C THR A 74 4.19 11.76 4.22
N PHE A 75 2.91 11.87 3.89
CA PHE A 75 1.97 12.71 4.61
C PHE A 75 0.71 11.92 4.94
N VAL A 76 0.22 12.05 6.15
CA VAL A 76 -1.07 11.49 6.56
C VAL A 76 -1.77 12.55 7.39
N ASP A 77 -3.00 12.88 6.99
CA ASP A 77 -3.80 13.85 7.72
C ASP A 77 -3.96 13.42 9.19
N PRO A 78 -3.94 14.37 10.13
CA PRO A 78 -4.08 14.01 11.54
C PRO A 78 -5.30 13.16 11.86
N SER A 79 -6.40 13.35 11.13
CA SER A 79 -7.62 12.58 11.35
C SER A 79 -7.44 11.09 11.04
N LEU A 80 -6.42 10.73 10.27
CA LEU A 80 -6.16 9.35 9.89
C LEU A 80 -4.99 8.73 10.61
N ARG A 81 -4.30 9.48 11.47
CA ARG A 81 -3.12 8.96 12.14
C ARG A 81 -3.49 7.84 13.11
N GLY A 82 -2.57 6.90 13.27
CA GLY A 82 -2.81 5.76 14.14
C GLY A 82 -3.57 4.62 13.49
N GLN A 83 -3.94 4.76 12.21
CA GLN A 83 -4.71 3.74 11.50
C GLN A 83 -3.87 2.93 10.51
N GLY A 84 -2.56 3.15 10.48
CA GLY A 84 -1.68 2.41 9.59
C GLY A 84 -1.69 2.89 8.15
N VAL A 85 -2.21 4.08 7.89
CA VAL A 85 -2.33 4.58 6.51
C VAL A 85 -0.97 4.82 5.88
N ALA A 86 -0.01 5.34 6.65
CA ALA A 86 1.33 5.58 6.13
C ALA A 86 2.00 4.27 5.71
N GLU A 87 1.81 3.22 6.48
CA GLU A 87 2.36 1.91 6.11
C GLU A 87 1.67 1.36 4.86
N MET A 88 0.37 1.57 4.74
CA MET A 88 -0.35 1.17 3.52
C MET A 88 0.19 1.88 2.29
N LEU A 89 0.50 3.17 2.43
CA LEU A 89 1.09 3.94 1.33
C LEU A 89 2.45 3.39 0.94
N LEU A 90 3.28 3.11 1.93
CA LEU A 90 4.61 2.55 1.66
C LEU A 90 4.50 1.17 1.03
N ASP A 91 3.57 0.34 1.52
CA ASP A 91 3.34 -0.98 0.93
C ASP A 91 2.89 -0.86 -0.53
N HIS A 92 2.05 0.12 -0.81
CA HIS A 92 1.57 0.34 -2.17
C HIS A 92 2.73 0.73 -3.09
N LEU A 93 3.59 1.63 -2.62
CA LEU A 93 4.78 2.02 -3.38
C LEU A 93 5.72 0.83 -3.57
N ALA A 94 5.94 0.05 -2.52
CA ALA A 94 6.82 -1.11 -2.60
C ALA A 94 6.31 -2.12 -3.62
N ASP A 95 4.99 -2.37 -3.62
CA ASP A 95 4.41 -3.29 -4.59
C ASP A 95 4.56 -2.77 -6.01
N ALA A 96 4.38 -1.48 -6.22
CA ALA A 96 4.56 -0.89 -7.53
C ALA A 96 6.00 -1.04 -8.01
N MET A 97 6.96 -0.83 -7.12
CA MET A 97 8.37 -0.95 -7.48
C MET A 97 8.76 -2.40 -7.74
N ARG A 98 8.17 -3.35 -7.02
CA ARG A 98 8.40 -4.77 -7.29
C ARG A 98 7.97 -5.12 -8.71
N LYS A 99 6.83 -4.60 -9.13
CA LYS A 99 6.32 -4.87 -10.48
C LYS A 99 7.22 -4.29 -11.56
N GLU A 100 7.92 -3.21 -11.24
CA GLU A 100 8.82 -2.56 -12.20
C GLU A 100 10.26 -2.97 -12.02
N ASN A 101 10.56 -3.88 -11.09
CA ASN A 101 11.90 -4.33 -10.77
C ASN A 101 12.81 -3.18 -10.35
N LYS A 102 12.26 -2.28 -9.55
CA LYS A 102 13.00 -1.12 -9.06
C LYS A 102 13.20 -1.22 -7.56
N LYS A 103 14.21 -0.48 -7.09
CA LYS A 103 14.53 -0.42 -5.67
C LYS A 103 14.18 0.94 -5.11
N ILE A 104 14.02 0.98 -3.79
CA ILE A 104 13.65 2.20 -3.09
C ILE A 104 14.77 2.59 -2.13
N VAL A 105 15.23 3.85 -2.29
CA VAL A 105 16.12 4.48 -1.32
C VAL A 105 15.23 5.25 -0.37
N ALA A 106 15.42 5.07 0.92
CA ALA A 106 14.63 5.77 1.94
C ALA A 106 15.26 7.12 2.21
N GLN A 107 14.58 8.19 1.85
CA GLN A 107 14.99 9.55 2.17
C GLN A 107 14.08 10.17 3.22
N CYS A 108 12.81 9.81 3.21
CA CYS A 108 11.87 10.28 4.21
C CYS A 108 12.12 9.55 5.53
N SER A 109 12.12 10.27 6.64
CA SER A 109 12.39 9.66 7.95
C SER A 109 11.45 8.52 8.27
N TYR A 110 10.19 8.63 7.87
CA TYR A 110 9.23 7.56 8.10
C TYR A 110 9.65 6.28 7.38
N VAL A 111 10.06 6.40 6.11
CA VAL A 111 10.44 5.24 5.32
C VAL A 111 11.73 4.63 5.87
N VAL A 112 12.67 5.48 6.27
CA VAL A 112 13.90 5.00 6.92
C VAL A 112 13.55 4.15 8.14
N GLU A 113 12.65 4.67 8.98
CA GLU A 113 12.25 3.95 10.18
C GLU A 113 11.59 2.61 9.85
N GLN A 114 10.70 2.59 8.88
CA GLN A 114 10.01 1.35 8.50
C GLN A 114 10.97 0.32 7.94
N PHE A 115 11.91 0.73 7.12
CA PHE A 115 12.90 -0.19 6.58
C PHE A 115 13.79 -0.76 7.67
N ASN A 116 14.12 0.05 8.67
CA ASN A 116 14.93 -0.42 9.80
C ASN A 116 14.15 -1.35 10.72
N ARG A 117 12.87 -1.10 10.90
CA ARG A 117 12.04 -1.90 11.80
C ARG A 117 11.54 -3.19 11.18
N LYS A 118 11.33 -3.20 9.89
CA LYS A 118 10.75 -4.35 9.17
C LYS A 118 11.59 -4.73 7.96
N PRO A 119 12.87 -5.03 8.16
CA PRO A 119 13.74 -5.32 7.02
C PRO A 119 13.29 -6.53 6.21
N ASP A 120 12.70 -7.54 6.86
CA ASP A 120 12.26 -8.73 6.14
C ASP A 120 11.13 -8.42 5.17
N LYS A 121 10.29 -7.45 5.53
CA LYS A 121 9.15 -7.11 4.69
C LYS A 121 9.56 -6.38 3.43
N TYR A 122 10.62 -5.58 3.51
CA TYR A 122 11.03 -4.71 2.41
C TYR A 122 12.37 -5.09 1.78
N ALA A 123 12.96 -6.21 2.20
CA ALA A 123 14.30 -6.59 1.76
C ALA A 123 14.46 -6.62 0.25
N ASP A 124 13.41 -7.03 -0.46
CA ASP A 124 13.48 -7.17 -1.91
C ASP A 124 13.38 -5.84 -2.66
N VAL A 125 12.98 -4.78 -2.01
CA VAL A 125 12.84 -3.47 -2.68
C VAL A 125 13.71 -2.39 -2.06
N MET A 126 14.20 -2.57 -0.84
CA MET A 126 15.01 -1.51 -0.24
C MET A 126 16.45 -1.60 -0.72
N THR A 127 17.10 -0.46 -0.82
CA THR A 127 18.51 -0.38 -1.15
C THR A 127 19.15 0.73 -0.34
N GLU A 128 20.45 0.69 -0.26
CA GLU A 128 21.17 1.66 0.54
C GLU A 128 21.10 3.05 -0.06
N GLN A 129 21.10 4.03 0.81
CA GLN A 129 21.11 5.42 0.42
C GLN A 129 22.45 5.74 -0.26
N ARG A 130 22.39 6.49 -1.31
CA ARG A 130 23.58 6.87 -2.05
C ARG A 130 23.99 8.30 -1.75
#